data_11c265390339a15338b4a1f5eba15a90
#
_entry.id   11c265390339a15338b4a1f5eba15a90
#
_cell.length_a   1.000
_cell.length_b   1.000
_cell.length_c   1.000
_cell.angle_alpha   90.00
_cell.angle_beta   90.00
_cell.angle_gamma   90.00
#
_symmetry.space_group_name_H-M   'P 1'
#
loop_
_entity.id
_entity.type
_entity.pdbx_description
1 polymer ?
#
loop_
_entity_poly.entity_id
_entity_poly.type
_entity_poly.pdbx_seq_one_letter_code
_entity_poly.pdbx_strand_id
1 'polypeptide(L)'
;MQAKTGVNAKPAAAAAMSVFERYLTVWVFLCIVVGIVLGQLFPPVFQAIGQMEVAKVNLPVGLLIWVMVIPMLVKVDFGALGEVRKHIKGIGVTLFVNWLVKPFSMALLAWLFIRHWFAPLLPPDQIDSYIAGLILLAAAPCTAMVFVWSRLTGGDPLFTLSQVALNDSIMVVAFAPLVGFLLGISAITVPWDTLLTSVVLYIVIPVILAQFLRKALLARGPAVFEATMARIGPWSIAALLITLVLLFAFQGEAILKQPLVIGLLAVPILIQVFFNSALAYWLNRAVGEKHSVACPSALIGASNFFELAVAAAISLFGFNSGAALATVVGVLIEVPVMLLVVYIVNNSKGWYERGASAPVA
;
A
#
# COMPACT_ATOMS: atom_id res chain seq x y z
N MET A 1 34.84 -46.37 3.58
CA MET A 1 33.70 -46.32 4.49
C MET A 1 33.51 -44.82 4.84
N GLN A 2 32.72 -44.08 4.05
CA GLN A 2 32.46 -42.68 4.25
C GLN A 2 31.01 -42.54 4.73
N ALA A 3 30.84 -42.09 5.96
CA ALA A 3 29.55 -41.81 6.55
C ALA A 3 28.97 -40.52 5.96
N LYS A 4 27.87 -40.62 5.20
CA LYS A 4 27.04 -39.50 4.79
C LYS A 4 26.21 -39.03 6.00
N THR A 5 26.63 -37.96 6.66
CA THR A 5 25.79 -37.23 7.61
C THR A 5 24.80 -36.40 6.81
N GLY A 6 23.61 -36.93 6.55
CA GLY A 6 22.48 -36.20 6.04
C GLY A 6 21.93 -35.30 7.16
N VAL A 7 22.25 -34.03 7.11
CA VAL A 7 21.55 -33.04 7.92
C VAL A 7 20.17 -32.82 7.27
N ASN A 8 19.17 -33.51 7.82
CA ASN A 8 17.76 -33.18 7.56
C ASN A 8 17.48 -31.81 8.17
N ALA A 9 17.63 -30.75 7.38
CA ALA A 9 17.10 -29.47 7.71
C ALA A 9 15.56 -29.60 7.69
N LYS A 10 14.97 -29.70 8.87
CA LYS A 10 13.52 -29.56 9.08
C LYS A 10 13.08 -28.25 8.40
N PRO A 11 12.01 -28.24 7.57
CA PRO A 11 11.49 -26.99 7.04
C PRO A 11 11.19 -26.08 8.23
N ALA A 12 11.72 -24.86 8.21
CA ALA A 12 11.40 -23.87 9.23
C ALA A 12 9.88 -23.78 9.32
N ALA A 13 9.34 -24.09 10.50
CA ALA A 13 7.91 -24.03 10.76
C ALA A 13 7.47 -22.61 10.39
N ALA A 14 6.49 -22.51 9.49
CA ALA A 14 5.90 -21.23 9.12
C ALA A 14 5.51 -20.52 10.43
N ALA A 15 6.11 -19.36 10.69
CA ALA A 15 5.86 -18.62 11.91
C ALA A 15 4.35 -18.44 12.05
N ALA A 16 3.80 -18.84 13.20
CA ALA A 16 2.37 -18.77 13.46
C ALA A 16 1.88 -17.34 13.17
N MET A 17 0.83 -17.22 12.36
CA MET A 17 0.21 -15.93 12.04
C MET A 17 -0.19 -15.22 13.33
N SER A 18 0.12 -13.93 13.42
CA SER A 18 -0.31 -13.13 14.56
C SER A 18 -1.85 -13.06 14.61
N VAL A 19 -2.42 -12.84 15.80
CA VAL A 19 -3.88 -12.66 15.97
C VAL A 19 -4.40 -11.54 15.05
N PHE A 20 -3.61 -10.47 14.88
CA PHE A 20 -3.93 -9.37 13.98
C PHE A 20 -4.06 -9.84 12.53
N GLU A 21 -3.07 -10.55 12.01
CA GLU A 21 -3.08 -11.05 10.61
C GLU A 21 -4.24 -12.03 10.35
N ARG A 22 -4.53 -12.89 11.33
CA ARG A 22 -5.61 -13.86 11.24
C ARG A 22 -6.99 -13.22 11.15
N TYR A 23 -7.21 -12.12 11.86
CA TYR A 23 -8.49 -11.41 11.93
C TYR A 23 -8.45 -10.02 11.28
N LEU A 24 -7.53 -9.81 10.34
CA LEU A 24 -7.32 -8.51 9.70
C LEU A 24 -8.61 -7.88 9.18
N THR A 25 -9.45 -8.66 8.46
CA THR A 25 -10.73 -8.17 7.93
C THR A 25 -11.66 -7.69 9.04
N VAL A 26 -11.69 -8.41 10.16
CA VAL A 26 -12.53 -8.04 11.31
C VAL A 26 -12.03 -6.74 11.92
N TRP A 27 -10.73 -6.58 12.10
CA TRP A 27 -10.12 -5.34 12.60
C TRP A 27 -10.43 -4.15 11.73
N VAL A 28 -10.24 -4.30 10.41
CA VAL A 28 -10.54 -3.21 9.45
C VAL A 28 -12.03 -2.90 9.44
N PHE A 29 -12.90 -3.90 9.42
CA PHE A 29 -14.36 -3.71 9.50
C PHE A 29 -14.77 -2.96 10.78
N LEU A 30 -14.20 -3.34 11.94
CA LEU A 30 -14.45 -2.64 13.20
C LEU A 30 -13.98 -1.19 13.14
N CYS A 31 -12.81 -0.90 12.56
CA CYS A 31 -12.32 0.47 12.37
C CYS A 31 -13.25 1.30 11.50
N ILE A 32 -13.81 0.72 10.43
CA ILE A 32 -14.80 1.37 9.57
C ILE A 32 -16.05 1.74 10.39
N VAL A 33 -16.64 0.76 11.07
CA VAL A 33 -17.86 0.97 11.85
C VAL A 33 -17.62 1.98 12.98
N VAL A 34 -16.56 1.78 13.77
CA VAL A 34 -16.21 2.68 14.88
C VAL A 34 -15.90 4.08 14.36
N GLY A 35 -15.14 4.20 13.27
CA GLY A 35 -14.81 5.51 12.68
C GLY A 35 -16.07 6.26 12.25
N ILE A 36 -16.94 5.61 11.47
CA ILE A 36 -18.20 6.24 11.01
C ILE A 36 -19.08 6.64 12.23
N VAL A 37 -19.25 5.75 13.19
CA VAL A 37 -20.05 6.03 14.39
C VAL A 37 -19.48 7.20 15.19
N LEU A 38 -18.17 7.21 15.45
CA LEU A 38 -17.53 8.31 16.18
C LEU A 38 -17.62 9.63 15.40
N GLY A 39 -17.43 9.60 14.10
CA GLY A 39 -17.57 10.78 13.24
C GLY A 39 -18.97 11.38 13.28
N GLN A 40 -20.02 10.56 13.39
CA GLN A 40 -21.41 10.99 13.54
C GLN A 40 -21.74 11.46 14.95
N LEU A 41 -21.20 10.82 15.99
CA LEU A 41 -21.49 11.18 17.37
C LEU A 41 -20.73 12.44 17.83
N PHE A 42 -19.51 12.63 17.33
CA PHE A 42 -18.61 13.70 17.77
C PHE A 42 -18.05 14.54 16.60
N PRO A 43 -18.90 15.07 15.69
CA PRO A 43 -18.40 15.82 14.51
C PRO A 43 -17.47 16.98 14.88
N PRO A 44 -17.71 17.79 15.95
CA PRO A 44 -16.84 18.91 16.29
C PRO A 44 -15.42 18.47 16.65
N VAL A 45 -15.26 17.29 17.27
CA VAL A 45 -13.95 16.76 17.66
C VAL A 45 -13.14 16.42 16.40
N PHE A 46 -13.74 15.73 15.45
CA PHE A 46 -13.04 15.34 14.20
C PHE A 46 -12.80 16.56 13.29
N GLN A 47 -13.70 17.55 13.28
CA GLN A 47 -13.45 18.82 12.60
C GLN A 47 -12.27 19.58 13.23
N ALA A 48 -12.17 19.62 14.56
CA ALA A 48 -11.02 20.22 15.24
C ALA A 48 -9.72 19.48 14.93
N ILE A 49 -9.72 18.14 14.95
CA ILE A 49 -8.56 17.33 14.55
C ILE A 49 -8.20 17.60 13.08
N GLY A 50 -9.21 17.70 12.22
CA GLY A 50 -9.03 18.02 10.81
C GLY A 50 -8.36 19.39 10.58
N GLN A 51 -8.67 20.38 11.41
CA GLN A 51 -8.11 21.73 11.34
C GLN A 51 -6.70 21.86 11.95
N MET A 52 -6.17 20.81 12.61
CA MET A 52 -4.81 20.82 13.16
C MET A 52 -3.77 20.66 12.05
N GLU A 53 -3.67 21.67 11.18
CA GLU A 53 -2.78 21.68 10.03
C GLU A 53 -1.63 22.68 10.18
N VAL A 54 -0.43 22.25 9.77
CA VAL A 54 0.72 23.13 9.58
C VAL A 54 1.23 22.93 8.16
N ALA A 55 1.34 24.01 7.39
CA ALA A 55 1.73 23.97 5.99
C ALA A 55 0.85 23.00 5.13
N LYS A 56 -0.46 22.99 5.38
CA LYS A 56 -1.47 22.08 4.78
C LYS A 56 -1.29 20.60 5.10
N VAL A 57 -0.47 20.27 6.10
CA VAL A 57 -0.27 18.90 6.57
C VAL A 57 -0.99 18.72 7.89
N ASN A 58 -1.89 17.75 7.99
CA ASN A 58 -2.56 17.42 9.24
C ASN A 58 -1.60 16.74 10.21
N LEU A 59 -1.31 17.41 11.34
CA LEU A 59 -0.32 16.93 12.30
C LEU A 59 -0.70 15.60 12.97
N PRO A 60 -1.94 15.38 13.48
CA PRO A 60 -2.34 14.11 14.03
C PRO A 60 -2.20 12.94 13.06
N VAL A 61 -2.65 13.10 11.82
CA VAL A 61 -2.52 12.07 10.78
C VAL A 61 -1.05 11.84 10.44
N GLY A 62 -0.27 12.90 10.29
CA GLY A 62 1.17 12.81 10.03
C GLY A 62 1.93 12.05 11.13
N LEU A 63 1.63 12.34 12.40
CA LEU A 63 2.23 11.65 13.53
C LEU A 63 1.89 10.14 13.53
N LEU A 64 0.63 9.79 13.28
CA LEU A 64 0.20 8.39 13.20
C LEU A 64 0.90 7.66 12.06
N ILE A 65 1.01 8.30 10.88
CA ILE A 65 1.77 7.75 9.74
C ILE A 65 3.22 7.50 10.15
N TRP A 66 3.88 8.43 10.84
CA TRP A 66 5.26 8.24 11.31
C TRP A 66 5.39 7.08 12.29
N VAL A 67 4.50 6.98 13.28
CA VAL A 67 4.49 5.87 14.27
C VAL A 67 4.27 4.53 13.57
N MET A 68 3.47 4.50 12.50
CA MET A 68 3.20 3.30 11.73
C MET A 68 4.36 2.93 10.81
N VAL A 69 4.88 3.89 10.03
CA VAL A 69 5.81 3.64 8.92
C VAL A 69 7.26 3.49 9.42
N ILE A 70 7.71 4.29 10.41
CA ILE A 70 9.09 4.23 10.90
C ILE A 70 9.50 2.82 11.39
N PRO A 71 8.73 2.09 12.23
CA PRO A 71 9.10 0.74 12.63
C PRO A 71 9.20 -0.26 11.47
N MET A 72 8.44 -0.04 10.41
CA MET A 72 8.49 -0.87 9.20
C MET A 72 9.76 -0.58 8.41
N LEU A 73 10.06 0.69 8.17
CA LEU A 73 11.26 1.15 7.45
C LEU A 73 12.57 0.81 8.18
N VAL A 74 12.55 0.73 9.51
CA VAL A 74 13.70 0.27 10.32
C VAL A 74 14.08 -1.18 10.00
N LYS A 75 13.12 -2.02 9.62
CA LYS A 75 13.38 -3.41 9.22
C LYS A 75 13.98 -3.51 7.81
N VAL A 76 13.81 -2.49 6.99
CA VAL A 76 14.28 -2.47 5.60
C VAL A 76 15.80 -2.24 5.58
N ASP A 77 16.53 -3.17 4.96
CA ASP A 77 17.97 -3.08 4.73
C ASP A 77 18.27 -2.60 3.31
N PHE A 78 18.44 -1.30 3.16
CA PHE A 78 18.81 -0.73 1.86
C PHE A 78 20.23 -1.14 1.41
N GLY A 79 21.09 -1.61 2.35
CA GLY A 79 22.42 -2.15 2.02
C GLY A 79 22.39 -3.56 1.44
N ALA A 80 21.35 -4.35 1.78
CA ALA A 80 21.16 -5.72 1.29
C ALA A 80 20.64 -5.81 -0.15
N LEU A 81 20.44 -4.68 -0.85
CA LEU A 81 20.05 -4.64 -2.26
C LEU A 81 21.03 -5.41 -3.19
N GLY A 82 22.23 -5.73 -2.71
CA GLY A 82 23.19 -6.59 -3.43
C GLY A 82 22.71 -8.04 -3.65
N GLU A 83 21.81 -8.58 -2.80
CA GLU A 83 21.23 -9.92 -2.94
C GLU A 83 20.07 -9.99 -3.96
N VAL A 84 19.63 -8.84 -4.44
CA VAL A 84 18.60 -8.64 -5.48
C VAL A 84 18.85 -9.45 -6.76
N ARG A 85 20.11 -9.82 -7.04
CA ARG A 85 20.50 -10.55 -8.27
C ARG A 85 19.85 -11.93 -8.42
N LYS A 86 19.40 -12.56 -7.34
CA LYS A 86 18.79 -13.92 -7.40
C LYS A 86 17.44 -13.95 -8.11
N HIS A 87 16.66 -12.85 -8.02
CA HIS A 87 15.30 -12.75 -8.58
C HIS A 87 15.11 -11.48 -9.43
N ILE A 88 16.14 -11.13 -10.20
CA ILE A 88 16.15 -9.88 -10.97
C ILE A 88 14.98 -9.76 -11.95
N LYS A 89 14.52 -10.90 -12.52
CA LYS A 89 13.36 -10.94 -13.42
C LYS A 89 12.07 -10.60 -12.66
N GLY A 90 11.84 -11.25 -11.53
CA GLY A 90 10.66 -10.98 -10.68
C GLY A 90 10.64 -9.55 -10.13
N ILE A 91 11.82 -9.03 -9.77
CA ILE A 91 11.98 -7.64 -9.35
C ILE A 91 11.62 -6.70 -10.50
N GLY A 92 12.15 -6.94 -11.69
CA GLY A 92 11.84 -6.13 -12.87
C GLY A 92 10.35 -6.13 -13.20
N VAL A 93 9.69 -7.30 -13.15
CA VAL A 93 8.24 -7.43 -13.33
C VAL A 93 7.47 -6.59 -12.31
N THR A 94 7.83 -6.71 -11.02
CA THR A 94 7.12 -5.98 -9.96
C THR A 94 7.28 -4.47 -10.11
N LEU A 95 8.50 -3.99 -10.39
CA LEU A 95 8.77 -2.57 -10.61
C LEU A 95 8.05 -2.04 -11.86
N PHE A 96 8.06 -2.82 -12.95
CA PHE A 96 7.34 -2.48 -14.16
C PHE A 96 5.84 -2.31 -13.91
N VAL A 97 5.22 -3.27 -13.21
CA VAL A 97 3.79 -3.18 -12.88
C VAL A 97 3.52 -2.01 -11.94
N ASN A 98 4.31 -1.81 -10.89
CA ASN A 98 4.07 -0.77 -9.90
C ASN A 98 4.27 0.65 -10.43
N TRP A 99 5.28 0.88 -11.26
CA TRP A 99 5.68 2.25 -11.63
C TRP A 99 5.28 2.65 -13.05
N LEU A 100 5.05 1.68 -13.94
CA LEU A 100 4.62 1.97 -15.31
C LEU A 100 3.17 1.54 -15.57
N VAL A 101 2.73 0.36 -15.10
CA VAL A 101 1.38 -0.10 -15.43
C VAL A 101 0.35 0.48 -14.49
N LYS A 102 0.55 0.34 -13.18
CA LYS A 102 -0.46 0.66 -12.16
C LYS A 102 -0.90 2.13 -12.17
N PRO A 103 -0.02 3.13 -12.12
CA PRO A 103 -0.43 4.54 -12.13
C PRO A 103 -1.13 4.94 -13.42
N PHE A 104 -0.60 4.51 -14.55
CA PHE A 104 -1.15 4.86 -15.86
C PHE A 104 -2.47 4.15 -16.15
N SER A 105 -2.60 2.88 -15.75
CA SER A 105 -3.88 2.16 -15.87
C SER A 105 -4.97 2.81 -15.01
N MET A 106 -4.65 3.28 -13.80
CA MET A 106 -5.63 3.98 -12.97
C MET A 106 -6.02 5.34 -13.57
N ALA A 107 -5.06 6.11 -14.07
CA ALA A 107 -5.37 7.36 -14.75
C ALA A 107 -6.31 7.15 -15.94
N LEU A 108 -6.07 6.09 -16.73
CA LEU A 108 -6.95 5.69 -17.84
C LEU A 108 -8.33 5.25 -17.34
N LEU A 109 -8.39 4.41 -16.31
CA LEU A 109 -9.66 3.95 -15.73
C LEU A 109 -10.44 5.11 -15.12
N ALA A 110 -9.77 6.01 -14.41
CA ALA A 110 -10.38 7.21 -13.85
C ALA A 110 -10.94 8.13 -14.96
N TRP A 111 -10.16 8.34 -16.02
CA TRP A 111 -10.62 9.10 -17.18
C TRP A 111 -11.84 8.43 -17.83
N LEU A 112 -11.79 7.12 -18.10
CA LEU A 112 -12.86 6.39 -18.78
C LEU A 112 -14.13 6.32 -17.92
N PHE A 113 -14.00 5.89 -16.65
CA PHE A 113 -15.17 5.65 -15.80
C PHE A 113 -15.68 6.95 -15.18
N ILE A 114 -14.83 7.76 -14.56
CA ILE A 114 -15.28 8.93 -13.77
C ILE A 114 -15.61 10.11 -14.69
N ARG A 115 -14.78 10.40 -15.70
CA ARG A 115 -15.00 11.54 -16.57
C ARG A 115 -16.04 11.30 -17.67
N HIS A 116 -16.20 10.05 -18.14
CA HIS A 116 -17.09 9.74 -19.26
C HIS A 116 -18.30 8.92 -18.83
N TRP A 117 -18.10 7.70 -18.35
CA TRP A 117 -19.25 6.80 -18.16
C TRP A 117 -20.12 7.17 -16.96
N PHE A 118 -19.52 7.58 -15.86
CA PHE A 118 -20.22 7.89 -14.61
C PHE A 118 -20.44 9.39 -14.39
N ALA A 119 -19.89 10.26 -15.26
CA ALA A 119 -20.04 11.69 -15.14
C ALA A 119 -21.49 12.18 -14.93
N PRO A 120 -22.51 11.62 -15.62
CA PRO A 120 -23.89 12.02 -15.40
C PRO A 120 -24.46 11.67 -14.01
N LEU A 121 -23.81 10.74 -13.30
CA LEU A 121 -24.24 10.23 -11.99
C LEU A 121 -23.42 10.82 -10.84
N LEU A 122 -22.38 11.58 -11.15
CA LEU A 122 -21.46 12.16 -10.18
C LEU A 122 -21.66 13.69 -10.06
N PRO A 123 -21.40 14.30 -8.89
CA PRO A 123 -21.35 15.76 -8.74
C PRO A 123 -20.31 16.36 -9.70
N PRO A 124 -20.70 17.26 -10.62
CA PRO A 124 -19.80 17.77 -11.65
C PRO A 124 -18.59 18.51 -11.10
N ASP A 125 -18.75 19.19 -9.97
CA ASP A 125 -17.70 19.93 -9.26
C ASP A 125 -16.67 19.04 -8.57
N GLN A 126 -16.95 17.72 -8.39
CA GLN A 126 -16.07 16.77 -7.73
C GLN A 126 -15.37 15.81 -8.69
N ILE A 127 -15.71 15.79 -9.97
CA ILE A 127 -15.16 14.83 -10.96
C ILE A 127 -13.63 14.87 -10.97
N ASP A 128 -13.04 16.04 -11.10
CA ASP A 128 -11.58 16.22 -11.13
C ASP A 128 -10.94 15.80 -9.80
N SER A 129 -11.61 16.07 -8.71
CA SER A 129 -11.18 15.69 -7.37
C SER A 129 -11.18 14.17 -7.19
N TYR A 130 -12.23 13.47 -7.66
CA TYR A 130 -12.25 12.00 -7.65
C TYR A 130 -11.12 11.38 -8.49
N ILE A 131 -10.89 11.91 -9.70
CA ILE A 131 -9.79 11.47 -10.58
C ILE A 131 -8.45 11.66 -9.88
N ALA A 132 -8.24 12.81 -9.25
CA ALA A 132 -7.01 13.09 -8.50
C ALA A 132 -6.80 12.09 -7.36
N GLY A 133 -7.83 11.77 -6.60
CA GLY A 133 -7.76 10.79 -5.52
C GLY A 133 -7.40 9.39 -6.00
N LEU A 134 -7.99 8.93 -7.11
CA LEU A 134 -7.67 7.65 -7.74
C LEU A 134 -6.21 7.59 -8.24
N ILE A 135 -5.72 8.68 -8.84
CA ILE A 135 -4.32 8.80 -9.28
C ILE A 135 -3.37 8.74 -8.08
N LEU A 136 -3.64 9.51 -7.02
CA LEU A 136 -2.85 9.48 -5.79
C LEU A 136 -2.80 8.09 -5.17
N LEU A 137 -3.93 7.38 -5.12
CA LEU A 137 -4.03 6.03 -4.59
C LEU A 137 -3.12 5.08 -5.35
N ALA A 138 -3.13 5.12 -6.67
CA ALA A 138 -2.37 4.19 -7.52
C ALA A 138 -0.89 4.55 -7.67
N ALA A 139 -0.49 5.79 -7.43
CA ALA A 139 0.87 6.25 -7.61
C ALA A 139 1.82 5.77 -6.50
N ALA A 140 1.29 5.35 -5.35
CA ALA A 140 2.08 4.88 -4.22
C ALA A 140 1.94 3.35 -4.04
N PRO A 141 2.98 2.54 -4.26
CA PRO A 141 2.97 1.12 -3.94
C PRO A 141 2.94 0.90 -2.43
N CYS A 142 2.17 -0.08 -1.97
CA CYS A 142 2.09 -0.42 -0.55
C CYS A 142 3.40 -1.00 -0.04
N THR A 143 3.81 -0.59 1.16
CA THR A 143 4.97 -1.12 1.86
C THR A 143 4.61 -1.73 3.22
N ALA A 144 3.51 -1.28 3.79
CA ALA A 144 3.07 -1.66 5.13
C ALA A 144 2.51 -3.09 5.18
N MET A 145 1.54 -3.39 4.33
CA MET A 145 0.80 -4.66 4.36
C MET A 145 1.47 -5.77 3.53
N VAL A 146 2.48 -5.45 2.76
CA VAL A 146 3.17 -6.39 1.84
C VAL A 146 3.70 -7.63 2.55
N PHE A 147 4.27 -7.46 3.74
CA PHE A 147 4.78 -8.59 4.52
C PHE A 147 3.66 -9.53 5.00
N VAL A 148 2.48 -8.99 5.30
CA VAL A 148 1.30 -9.79 5.66
C VAL A 148 0.84 -10.60 4.45
N TRP A 149 0.66 -9.94 3.32
CA TRP A 149 0.25 -10.58 2.06
C TRP A 149 1.24 -11.65 1.61
N SER A 150 2.55 -11.38 1.69
CA SER A 150 3.60 -12.33 1.34
C SER A 150 3.55 -13.58 2.23
N ARG A 151 3.37 -13.42 3.55
CA ARG A 151 3.25 -14.56 4.47
C ARG A 151 2.00 -15.41 4.19
N LEU A 152 0.86 -14.78 3.91
CA LEU A 152 -0.39 -15.47 3.60
C LEU A 152 -0.32 -16.32 2.33
N THR A 153 0.62 -16.00 1.43
CA THR A 153 0.81 -16.73 0.16
C THR A 153 2.06 -17.60 0.13
N GLY A 154 2.77 -17.74 1.26
CA GLY A 154 4.05 -18.46 1.30
C GLY A 154 5.12 -17.84 0.41
N GLY A 155 5.08 -16.50 0.28
CA GLY A 155 6.03 -15.72 -0.50
C GLY A 155 7.44 -15.75 0.07
N ASP A 156 8.44 -15.53 -0.80
CA ASP A 156 9.85 -15.44 -0.41
C ASP A 156 10.10 -14.17 0.41
N PRO A 157 10.56 -14.28 1.68
CA PRO A 157 10.75 -13.12 2.54
C PRO A 157 11.86 -12.19 2.06
N LEU A 158 12.94 -12.72 1.45
CA LEU A 158 14.05 -11.92 0.93
C LEU A 158 13.62 -11.12 -0.30
N PHE A 159 12.88 -11.77 -1.21
CA PHE A 159 12.27 -11.09 -2.34
C PHE A 159 11.34 -9.96 -1.87
N THR A 160 10.46 -10.26 -0.93
CA THR A 160 9.51 -9.27 -0.38
C THR A 160 10.23 -8.09 0.24
N LEU A 161 11.25 -8.33 1.06
CA LEU A 161 12.07 -7.29 1.69
C LEU A 161 12.77 -6.41 0.65
N SER A 162 13.34 -7.06 -0.39
CA SER A 162 14.02 -6.35 -1.49
C SER A 162 13.04 -5.47 -2.27
N GLN A 163 11.82 -5.95 -2.50
CA GLN A 163 10.77 -5.18 -3.18
C GLN A 163 10.34 -3.96 -2.36
N VAL A 164 10.15 -4.11 -1.05
CA VAL A 164 9.83 -2.98 -0.18
C VAL A 164 10.95 -1.93 -0.23
N ALA A 165 12.20 -2.35 -0.06
CA ALA A 165 13.35 -1.45 -0.11
C ALA A 165 13.45 -0.68 -1.43
N LEU A 166 13.27 -1.38 -2.56
CA LEU A 166 13.33 -0.77 -3.89
C LEU A 166 12.16 0.18 -4.13
N ASN A 167 10.94 -0.23 -3.82
CA ASN A 167 9.76 0.62 -4.02
C ASN A 167 9.83 1.87 -3.13
N ASP A 168 10.26 1.76 -1.88
CA ASP A 168 10.45 2.91 -0.98
C ASP A 168 11.53 3.86 -1.51
N SER A 169 12.66 3.32 -2.01
CA SER A 169 13.73 4.12 -2.60
C SER A 169 13.26 4.90 -3.83
N ILE A 170 12.52 4.24 -4.71
CA ILE A 170 11.97 4.87 -5.92
C ILE A 170 10.89 5.88 -5.53
N MET A 171 10.04 5.58 -4.55
CA MET A 171 8.95 6.44 -4.10
C MET A 171 9.45 7.81 -3.64
N VAL A 172 10.59 7.86 -2.93
CA VAL A 172 11.21 9.12 -2.48
C VAL A 172 11.40 10.12 -3.62
N VAL A 173 11.81 9.63 -4.80
CA VAL A 173 12.15 10.49 -5.95
C VAL A 173 11.07 10.51 -7.03
N ALA A 174 10.29 9.44 -7.19
CA ALA A 174 9.37 9.27 -8.30
C ALA A 174 7.93 9.67 -7.98
N PHE A 175 7.49 9.63 -6.71
CA PHE A 175 6.09 9.86 -6.36
C PHE A 175 5.60 11.24 -6.81
N ALA A 176 6.30 12.33 -6.42
CA ALA A 176 5.88 13.68 -6.77
C ALA A 176 5.90 13.96 -8.29
N PRO A 177 6.98 13.63 -9.03
CA PRO A 177 6.98 13.79 -10.48
C PRO A 177 5.89 12.98 -11.18
N LEU A 178 5.67 11.73 -10.75
CA LEU A 178 4.66 10.85 -11.33
C LEU A 178 3.25 11.38 -11.10
N VAL A 179 2.92 11.75 -9.86
CA VAL A 179 1.61 12.35 -9.51
C VAL A 179 1.42 13.65 -10.27
N GLY A 180 2.41 14.55 -10.25
CA GLY A 180 2.33 15.81 -10.97
C GLY A 180 2.12 15.63 -12.47
N PHE A 181 2.80 14.68 -13.08
CA PHE A 181 2.62 14.34 -14.49
C PHE A 181 1.20 13.81 -14.79
N LEU A 182 0.72 12.83 -14.00
CA LEU A 182 -0.59 12.21 -14.22
C LEU A 182 -1.75 13.18 -13.96
N LEU A 183 -1.64 14.03 -12.94
CA LEU A 183 -2.62 15.09 -12.71
C LEU A 183 -2.59 16.12 -13.85
N GLY A 184 -1.40 16.49 -14.33
CA GLY A 184 -1.22 17.43 -15.44
C GLY A 184 -1.85 16.95 -16.75
N ILE A 185 -1.65 15.69 -17.13
CA ILE A 185 -2.30 15.11 -18.33
C ILE A 185 -3.82 14.95 -18.14
N SER A 186 -4.29 14.89 -16.91
CA SER A 186 -5.73 14.86 -16.58
C SER A 186 -6.34 16.26 -16.49
N ALA A 187 -5.59 17.31 -16.86
CA ALA A 187 -5.97 18.72 -16.78
C ALA A 187 -6.32 19.21 -15.36
N ILE A 188 -5.71 18.60 -14.35
CA ILE A 188 -5.89 18.96 -12.94
C ILE A 188 -4.69 19.81 -12.50
N THR A 189 -4.96 20.95 -11.88
CA THR A 189 -3.91 21.84 -11.36
C THR A 189 -3.14 21.19 -10.22
N VAL A 190 -1.82 21.22 -10.31
CA VAL A 190 -0.92 20.59 -9.32
C VAL A 190 -0.36 21.66 -8.40
N PRO A 191 -0.68 21.65 -7.11
CA PRO A 191 -0.03 22.50 -6.11
C PRO A 191 1.34 21.90 -5.73
N TRP A 192 2.36 22.16 -6.53
CA TRP A 192 3.70 21.58 -6.40
C TRP A 192 4.32 21.76 -5.02
N ASP A 193 4.15 22.94 -4.41
CA ASP A 193 4.69 23.22 -3.08
C ASP A 193 4.10 22.27 -2.02
N THR A 194 2.79 22.05 -2.08
CA THR A 194 2.10 21.14 -1.16
C THR A 194 2.45 19.68 -1.45
N LEU A 195 2.55 19.31 -2.73
CA LEU A 195 2.93 17.95 -3.14
C LEU A 195 4.34 17.60 -2.66
N LEU A 196 5.32 18.47 -2.89
CA LEU A 196 6.70 18.29 -2.44
C LEU A 196 6.80 18.28 -0.91
N THR A 197 6.08 19.17 -0.22
CA THR A 197 6.02 19.19 1.24
C THR A 197 5.47 17.87 1.79
N SER A 198 4.40 17.34 1.19
CA SER A 198 3.82 16.05 1.56
C SER A 198 4.81 14.90 1.39
N VAL A 199 5.57 14.87 0.29
CA VAL A 199 6.61 13.85 0.05
C VAL A 199 7.71 13.95 1.10
N VAL A 200 8.19 15.15 1.39
CA VAL A 200 9.23 15.35 2.41
C VAL A 200 8.75 14.87 3.77
N LEU A 201 7.55 15.27 4.19
CA LEU A 201 7.02 14.96 5.52
C LEU A 201 6.58 13.49 5.67
N TYR A 202 5.95 12.91 4.67
CA TYR A 202 5.39 11.57 4.79
C TYR A 202 6.31 10.45 4.30
N ILE A 203 7.34 10.76 3.49
CA ILE A 203 8.25 9.77 2.93
C ILE A 203 9.70 10.03 3.36
N VAL A 204 10.26 11.20 2.99
CA VAL A 204 11.71 11.45 3.14
C VAL A 204 12.14 11.45 4.61
N ILE A 205 11.45 12.21 5.46
CA ILE A 205 11.79 12.30 6.88
C ILE A 205 11.63 10.95 7.58
N PRO A 206 10.52 10.20 7.46
CA PRO A 206 10.41 8.86 8.03
C PRO A 206 11.50 7.89 7.57
N VAL A 207 11.86 7.89 6.28
CA VAL A 207 12.96 7.05 5.77
C VAL A 207 14.28 7.40 6.44
N ILE A 208 14.64 8.69 6.50
CA ILE A 208 15.86 9.15 7.13
C ILE A 208 15.91 8.77 8.62
N LEU A 209 14.85 9.07 9.36
CA LEU A 209 14.74 8.73 10.79
C LEU A 209 14.83 7.23 11.03
N ALA A 210 14.15 6.42 10.22
CA ALA A 210 14.18 4.98 10.31
C ALA A 210 15.58 4.41 10.08
N GLN A 211 16.31 4.92 9.07
CA GLN A 211 17.66 4.44 8.79
C GLN A 211 18.67 4.88 9.87
N PHE A 212 18.55 6.07 10.43
CA PHE A 212 19.34 6.47 11.59
C PHE A 212 19.06 5.58 12.80
N LEU A 213 17.78 5.31 13.09
CA LEU A 213 17.37 4.42 14.17
C LEU A 213 17.90 3.00 13.95
N ARG A 214 17.75 2.45 12.72
CA ARG A 214 18.32 1.16 12.34
C ARG A 214 19.82 1.09 12.64
N LYS A 215 20.58 2.05 12.13
CA LYS A 215 22.03 2.11 12.33
C LYS A 215 22.41 2.18 13.82
N ALA A 216 21.71 3.00 14.58
CA ALA A 216 21.94 3.15 16.02
C ALA A 216 21.62 1.86 16.81
N LEU A 217 20.55 1.15 16.44
CA LEU A 217 20.16 -0.10 17.09
C LEU A 217 21.11 -1.24 16.75
N LEU A 218 21.51 -1.38 15.49
CA LEU A 218 22.46 -2.40 15.05
C LEU A 218 23.85 -2.18 15.64
N ALA A 219 24.27 -0.94 15.85
CA ALA A 219 25.53 -0.62 16.55
C ALA A 219 25.54 -1.07 18.01
N ARG A 220 24.36 -1.23 18.64
CA ARG A 220 24.19 -1.77 20.00
C ARG A 220 24.07 -3.30 20.04
N GLY A 221 23.95 -3.93 18.88
CA GLY A 221 23.87 -5.39 18.70
C GLY A 221 22.52 -5.89 18.18
N PRO A 222 22.52 -7.06 17.50
CA PRO A 222 21.31 -7.64 16.91
C PRO A 222 20.19 -7.92 17.92
N ALA A 223 20.54 -8.36 19.13
CA ALA A 223 19.56 -8.64 20.18
C ALA A 223 18.80 -7.38 20.63
N VAL A 224 19.50 -6.23 20.69
CA VAL A 224 18.86 -4.93 21.01
C VAL A 224 17.94 -4.49 19.89
N PHE A 225 18.33 -4.72 18.63
CA PHE A 225 17.52 -4.44 17.46
C PHE A 225 16.21 -5.24 17.51
N GLU A 226 16.29 -6.57 17.67
CA GLU A 226 15.11 -7.43 17.71
C GLU A 226 14.19 -7.12 18.89
N ALA A 227 14.76 -6.92 20.10
CA ALA A 227 13.98 -6.54 21.28
C ALA A 227 13.25 -5.20 21.08
N THR A 228 13.89 -4.22 20.44
CA THR A 228 13.27 -2.93 20.14
C THR A 228 12.15 -3.10 19.11
N MET A 229 12.39 -3.86 18.03
CA MET A 229 11.37 -4.13 17.00
C MET A 229 10.15 -4.87 17.57
N ALA A 230 10.37 -5.83 18.48
CA ALA A 230 9.27 -6.52 19.17
C ALA A 230 8.44 -5.56 20.05
N ARG A 231 9.08 -4.54 20.65
CA ARG A 231 8.40 -3.55 21.51
C ARG A 231 7.63 -2.50 20.70
N ILE A 232 8.20 -2.01 19.60
CA ILE A 232 7.58 -0.93 18.80
C ILE A 232 6.61 -1.45 17.73
N GLY A 233 6.71 -2.73 17.34
CA GLY A 233 5.81 -3.33 16.36
C GLY A 233 4.32 -3.22 16.68
N PRO A 234 3.86 -3.51 17.91
CA PRO A 234 2.46 -3.31 18.31
C PRO A 234 1.97 -1.87 18.17
N TRP A 235 2.84 -0.88 18.40
CA TRP A 235 2.49 0.54 18.21
C TRP A 235 2.26 0.91 16.75
N SER A 236 3.01 0.29 15.84
CA SER A 236 2.79 0.45 14.39
C SER A 236 1.39 -0.05 13.99
N ILE A 237 0.98 -1.21 14.50
CA ILE A 237 -0.36 -1.76 14.26
C ILE A 237 -1.44 -0.88 14.91
N ALA A 238 -1.24 -0.44 16.14
CA ALA A 238 -2.18 0.47 16.82
C ALA A 238 -2.34 1.79 16.04
N ALA A 239 -1.23 2.38 15.57
CA ALA A 239 -1.27 3.59 14.77
C ALA A 239 -2.01 3.38 13.45
N LEU A 240 -1.82 2.23 12.77
CA LEU A 240 -2.59 1.86 11.59
C LEU A 240 -4.10 1.83 11.88
N LEU A 241 -4.52 1.13 12.93
CA LEU A 241 -5.94 1.02 13.28
C LEU A 241 -6.54 2.38 13.67
N ILE A 242 -5.81 3.20 14.44
CA ILE A 242 -6.24 4.56 14.80
C ILE A 242 -6.35 5.43 13.55
N THR A 243 -5.39 5.34 12.63
CA THR A 243 -5.45 6.06 11.36
C THR A 243 -6.70 5.67 10.57
N LEU A 244 -7.01 4.38 10.47
CA LEU A 244 -8.23 3.91 9.81
C LEU A 244 -9.49 4.49 10.47
N VAL A 245 -9.58 4.44 11.79
CA VAL A 245 -10.71 5.04 12.53
C VAL A 245 -10.84 6.53 12.23
N LEU A 246 -9.74 7.30 12.25
CA LEU A 246 -9.77 8.71 11.92
C LEU A 246 -10.22 8.98 10.48
N LEU A 247 -9.70 8.24 9.51
CA LEU A 247 -10.05 8.40 8.10
C LEU A 247 -11.54 8.15 7.87
N PHE A 248 -12.08 7.10 8.47
CA PHE A 248 -13.51 6.81 8.37
C PHE A 248 -14.37 7.78 9.20
N ALA A 249 -13.86 8.33 10.29
CA ALA A 249 -14.56 9.37 11.04
C ALA A 249 -14.64 10.68 10.25
N PHE A 250 -13.58 11.07 9.56
CA PHE A 250 -13.58 12.25 8.70
C PHE A 250 -14.53 12.15 7.52
N GLN A 251 -14.61 10.96 6.89
CA GLN A 251 -15.41 10.73 5.67
C GLN A 251 -16.75 10.04 5.94
N GLY A 252 -17.09 9.78 7.22
CA GLY A 252 -18.27 9.01 7.59
C GLY A 252 -19.58 9.58 7.08
N GLU A 253 -19.72 10.90 7.10
CA GLU A 253 -20.91 11.61 6.58
C GLU A 253 -21.03 11.43 5.06
N ALA A 254 -19.94 11.61 4.31
CA ALA A 254 -19.92 11.42 2.87
C ALA A 254 -20.19 9.96 2.48
N ILE A 255 -19.64 9.01 3.22
CA ILE A 255 -19.87 7.58 3.02
C ILE A 255 -21.34 7.23 3.17
N LEU A 256 -22.02 7.72 4.20
CA LEU A 256 -23.43 7.42 4.44
C LEU A 256 -24.38 8.13 3.50
N LYS A 257 -24.06 9.38 3.13
CA LYS A 257 -24.92 10.20 2.26
C LYS A 257 -24.74 9.92 0.76
N GLN A 258 -23.59 9.37 0.35
CA GLN A 258 -23.23 9.19 -1.06
C GLN A 258 -22.88 7.73 -1.41
N PRO A 259 -23.71 6.73 -1.07
CA PRO A 259 -23.38 5.32 -1.32
C PRO A 259 -23.20 5.01 -2.81
N LEU A 260 -23.93 5.71 -3.69
CA LEU A 260 -23.77 5.58 -5.13
C LEU A 260 -22.37 6.00 -5.59
N VAL A 261 -21.87 7.15 -5.11
CA VAL A 261 -20.53 7.65 -5.45
C VAL A 261 -19.46 6.64 -5.02
N ILE A 262 -19.59 6.05 -3.83
CA ILE A 262 -18.68 5.02 -3.33
C ILE A 262 -18.68 3.80 -4.26
N GLY A 263 -19.87 3.32 -4.63
CA GLY A 263 -20.02 2.20 -5.58
C GLY A 263 -19.37 2.49 -6.94
N LEU A 264 -19.54 3.70 -7.46
CA LEU A 264 -18.95 4.12 -8.73
C LEU A 264 -17.42 4.26 -8.66
N LEU A 265 -16.89 4.81 -7.57
CA LEU A 265 -15.43 4.89 -7.33
C LEU A 265 -14.81 3.51 -7.11
N ALA A 266 -15.56 2.57 -6.55
CA ALA A 266 -15.11 1.20 -6.34
C ALA A 266 -14.78 0.47 -7.65
N VAL A 267 -15.52 0.74 -8.73
CA VAL A 267 -15.38 0.03 -10.01
C VAL A 267 -13.96 0.13 -10.59
N PRO A 268 -13.40 1.33 -10.84
CA PRO A 268 -12.04 1.45 -11.36
C PRO A 268 -10.99 0.86 -10.42
N ILE A 269 -11.18 0.96 -9.10
CA ILE A 269 -10.28 0.39 -8.11
C ILE A 269 -10.27 -1.15 -8.20
N LEU A 270 -11.43 -1.78 -8.26
CA LEU A 270 -11.56 -3.23 -8.41
C LEU A 270 -10.91 -3.73 -9.69
N ILE A 271 -11.20 -3.08 -10.82
CA ILE A 271 -10.58 -3.44 -12.11
C ILE A 271 -9.07 -3.34 -12.02
N GLN A 272 -8.55 -2.27 -11.44
CA GLN A 272 -7.11 -2.06 -11.31
C GLN A 272 -6.44 -3.13 -10.44
N VAL A 273 -7.00 -3.45 -9.27
CA VAL A 273 -6.44 -4.45 -8.35
C VAL A 273 -6.33 -5.81 -9.03
N PHE A 274 -7.41 -6.29 -9.65
CA PHE A 274 -7.41 -7.58 -10.35
C PHE A 274 -6.52 -7.58 -11.58
N PHE A 275 -6.54 -6.51 -12.37
CA PHE A 275 -5.72 -6.39 -13.57
C PHE A 275 -4.24 -6.42 -13.23
N ASN A 276 -3.78 -5.58 -12.31
CA ASN A 276 -2.37 -5.50 -11.96
C ASN A 276 -1.87 -6.76 -11.26
N SER A 277 -2.70 -7.37 -10.39
CA SER A 277 -2.38 -8.63 -9.75
C SER A 277 -2.23 -9.76 -10.77
N ALA A 278 -3.20 -9.92 -11.67
CA ALA A 278 -3.16 -10.93 -12.72
C ALA A 278 -1.97 -10.73 -13.66
N LEU A 279 -1.70 -9.48 -14.05
CA LEU A 279 -0.59 -9.14 -14.94
C LEU A 279 0.76 -9.46 -14.28
N ALA A 280 0.98 -9.02 -13.05
CA ALA A 280 2.22 -9.30 -12.33
C ALA A 280 2.44 -10.81 -12.12
N TYR A 281 1.38 -11.54 -11.75
CA TYR A 281 1.42 -12.99 -11.57
C TYR A 281 1.74 -13.73 -12.88
N TRP A 282 1.07 -13.35 -13.96
CA TRP A 282 1.28 -13.94 -15.29
C TRP A 282 2.67 -13.62 -15.85
N LEU A 283 3.14 -12.38 -15.74
CA LEU A 283 4.46 -11.97 -16.19
C LEU A 283 5.57 -12.74 -15.45
N ASN A 284 5.44 -12.90 -14.12
CA ASN A 284 6.42 -13.70 -13.35
C ASN A 284 6.45 -15.16 -13.82
N ARG A 285 5.30 -15.73 -14.15
CA ARG A 285 5.24 -17.07 -14.74
C ARG A 285 5.93 -17.11 -16.10
N ALA A 286 5.68 -16.12 -16.95
CA ALA A 286 6.25 -16.04 -18.29
C ALA A 286 7.78 -15.91 -18.28
N VAL A 287 8.35 -15.19 -17.31
CA VAL A 287 9.82 -15.05 -17.17
C VAL A 287 10.46 -16.21 -16.40
N GLY A 288 9.67 -17.21 -15.95
CA GLY A 288 10.14 -18.42 -15.29
C GLY A 288 10.47 -18.28 -13.80
N GLU A 289 9.92 -17.28 -13.11
CA GLU A 289 10.09 -17.12 -11.66
C GLU A 289 9.25 -18.16 -10.89
N LYS A 290 9.71 -18.49 -9.68
CA LYS A 290 9.00 -19.42 -8.79
C LYS A 290 7.69 -18.82 -8.28
N HIS A 291 6.72 -19.68 -7.93
CA HIS A 291 5.46 -19.27 -7.33
C HIS A 291 5.67 -18.42 -6.06
N SER A 292 6.67 -18.74 -5.22
CA SER A 292 6.99 -17.97 -4.02
C SER A 292 7.48 -16.53 -4.29
N VAL A 293 7.92 -16.23 -5.52
CA VAL A 293 8.28 -14.89 -6.00
C VAL A 293 7.08 -14.21 -6.64
N ALA A 294 6.33 -14.97 -7.46
CA ALA A 294 5.18 -14.44 -8.18
C ALA A 294 4.04 -14.00 -7.26
N CYS A 295 3.83 -14.72 -6.14
CA CYS A 295 2.78 -14.36 -5.18
C CYS A 295 2.98 -12.98 -4.57
N PRO A 296 4.08 -12.68 -3.89
CA PRO A 296 4.31 -11.34 -3.37
C PRO A 296 4.34 -10.29 -4.47
N SER A 297 4.88 -10.60 -5.66
CA SER A 297 4.87 -9.69 -6.80
C SER A 297 3.44 -9.31 -7.22
N ALA A 298 2.54 -10.29 -7.33
CA ALA A 298 1.13 -10.06 -7.68
C ALA A 298 0.41 -9.17 -6.65
N LEU A 299 0.67 -9.42 -5.37
CA LEU A 299 0.04 -8.67 -4.27
C LEU A 299 0.62 -7.27 -4.10
N ILE A 300 1.94 -7.11 -4.30
CA ILE A 300 2.61 -5.81 -4.31
C ILE A 300 2.10 -4.97 -5.50
N GLY A 301 1.98 -5.58 -6.68
CA GLY A 301 1.47 -4.91 -7.88
C GLY A 301 0.00 -4.45 -7.76
N ALA A 302 -0.78 -5.12 -6.93
CA ALA A 302 -2.19 -4.79 -6.70
C ALA A 302 -2.41 -3.80 -5.56
N SER A 303 -1.59 -3.85 -4.50
CA SER A 303 -1.78 -3.09 -3.26
C SER A 303 -1.30 -1.64 -3.40
N ASN A 304 -1.97 -0.74 -2.69
CA ASN A 304 -1.69 0.69 -2.67
C ASN A 304 -1.25 1.14 -1.28
N PHE A 305 -0.43 2.19 -1.21
CA PHE A 305 -0.08 2.83 0.05
C PHE A 305 -1.13 3.89 0.37
N PHE A 306 -2.29 3.43 0.81
CA PHE A 306 -3.45 4.28 1.01
C PHE A 306 -3.23 5.36 2.08
N GLU A 307 -2.41 5.11 3.09
CA GLU A 307 -2.13 6.07 4.15
C GLU A 307 -1.45 7.32 3.59
N LEU A 308 -0.46 7.13 2.70
CA LEU A 308 0.18 8.22 2.00
C LEU A 308 -0.80 8.91 1.03
N ALA A 309 -1.57 8.11 0.28
CA ALA A 309 -2.53 8.63 -0.68
C ALA A 309 -3.59 9.52 -0.02
N VAL A 310 -4.16 9.07 1.11
CA VAL A 310 -5.14 9.86 1.89
C VAL A 310 -4.49 11.13 2.45
N ALA A 311 -3.30 11.02 3.05
CA ALA A 311 -2.59 12.18 3.59
C ALA A 311 -2.27 13.21 2.51
N ALA A 312 -1.80 12.77 1.35
CA ALA A 312 -1.55 13.63 0.20
C ALA A 312 -2.85 14.23 -0.35
N ALA A 313 -3.93 13.45 -0.48
CA ALA A 313 -5.23 13.94 -0.94
C ALA A 313 -5.79 15.03 -0.02
N ILE A 314 -5.72 14.82 1.29
CA ILE A 314 -6.15 15.82 2.28
C ILE A 314 -5.29 17.08 2.18
N SER A 315 -3.97 16.93 2.10
CA SER A 315 -3.04 18.08 2.03
C SER A 315 -3.20 18.90 0.75
N LEU A 316 -3.48 18.22 -0.39
CA LEU A 316 -3.60 18.86 -1.70
C LEU A 316 -4.99 19.46 -1.96
N PHE A 317 -6.04 18.77 -1.53
CA PHE A 317 -7.42 19.06 -1.92
C PHE A 317 -8.35 19.33 -0.72
N GLY A 318 -7.88 19.11 0.51
CA GLY A 318 -8.66 19.28 1.75
C GLY A 318 -9.44 18.04 2.18
N PHE A 319 -9.89 18.05 3.44
CA PHE A 319 -10.60 16.92 4.09
C PHE A 319 -11.88 16.51 3.39
N ASN A 320 -12.69 17.49 2.97
CA ASN A 320 -14.01 17.26 2.38
C ASN A 320 -13.96 17.09 0.86
N SER A 321 -12.79 16.88 0.30
CA SER A 321 -12.60 16.74 -1.14
C SER A 321 -13.01 15.36 -1.64
N GLY A 322 -13.46 15.29 -2.89
CA GLY A 322 -13.66 14.03 -3.59
C GLY A 322 -12.38 13.19 -3.67
N ALA A 323 -11.19 13.83 -3.66
CA ALA A 323 -9.91 13.13 -3.65
C ALA A 323 -9.69 12.36 -2.34
N ALA A 324 -9.96 13.02 -1.19
CA ALA A 324 -9.91 12.32 0.09
C ALA A 324 -10.93 11.17 0.15
N LEU A 325 -12.17 11.38 -0.32
CA LEU A 325 -13.18 10.33 -0.39
C LEU A 325 -12.73 9.16 -1.27
N ALA A 326 -12.21 9.41 -2.47
CA ALA A 326 -11.76 8.36 -3.39
C ALA A 326 -10.64 7.50 -2.80
N THR A 327 -9.68 8.12 -2.08
CA THR A 327 -8.61 7.38 -1.40
C THR A 327 -9.14 6.53 -0.24
N VAL A 328 -10.11 7.02 0.53
CA VAL A 328 -10.76 6.25 1.62
C VAL A 328 -11.61 5.09 1.07
N VAL A 329 -12.28 5.27 -0.07
CA VAL A 329 -12.96 4.16 -0.78
C VAL A 329 -11.94 3.09 -1.19
N GLY A 330 -10.72 3.49 -1.58
CA GLY A 330 -9.61 2.56 -1.82
C GLY A 330 -9.35 1.66 -0.61
N VAL A 331 -9.25 2.24 0.58
CA VAL A 331 -9.06 1.49 1.84
C VAL A 331 -10.19 0.52 2.10
N LEU A 332 -11.44 0.99 1.92
CA LEU A 332 -12.64 0.17 2.13
C LEU A 332 -12.64 -1.10 1.27
N ILE A 333 -12.15 -0.99 0.04
CA ILE A 333 -12.17 -2.06 -0.95
C ILE A 333 -10.92 -2.92 -0.88
N GLU A 334 -9.76 -2.31 -0.68
CA GLU A 334 -8.48 -2.99 -0.84
C GLU A 334 -8.37 -4.23 0.05
N VAL A 335 -8.64 -4.13 1.36
CA VAL A 335 -8.42 -5.25 2.28
C VAL A 335 -9.24 -6.50 1.94
N PRO A 336 -10.58 -6.44 1.74
CA PRO A 336 -11.34 -7.63 1.37
C PRO A 336 -10.96 -8.17 -0.01
N VAL A 337 -10.64 -7.29 -0.98
CA VAL A 337 -10.25 -7.71 -2.33
C VAL A 337 -8.86 -8.34 -2.34
N MET A 338 -7.91 -7.81 -1.57
CA MET A 338 -6.59 -8.42 -1.44
C MET A 338 -6.64 -9.81 -0.83
N LEU A 339 -7.54 -10.08 0.12
CA LEU A 339 -7.75 -11.43 0.64
C LEU A 339 -8.33 -12.38 -0.41
N LEU A 340 -9.19 -11.87 -1.29
CA LEU A 340 -9.66 -12.65 -2.45
C LEU A 340 -8.50 -12.95 -3.42
N VAL A 341 -7.62 -11.98 -3.68
CA VAL A 341 -6.41 -12.20 -4.48
C VAL A 341 -5.49 -13.24 -3.84
N VAL A 342 -5.27 -13.18 -2.51
CA VAL A 342 -4.53 -14.21 -1.76
C VAL A 342 -5.14 -15.59 -1.98
N TYR A 343 -6.46 -15.70 -1.88
CA TYR A 343 -7.17 -16.96 -2.11
C TYR A 343 -6.95 -17.48 -3.55
N ILE A 344 -7.11 -16.62 -4.56
CA ILE A 344 -6.92 -16.97 -5.98
C ILE A 344 -5.49 -17.45 -6.23
N VAL A 345 -4.49 -16.69 -5.76
CA VAL A 345 -3.07 -16.99 -5.95
C VAL A 345 -2.70 -18.32 -5.30
N ASN A 346 -3.16 -18.59 -4.07
CA ASN A 346 -2.90 -19.85 -3.38
C ASN A 346 -3.54 -21.03 -4.11
N ASN A 347 -4.77 -20.92 -4.59
CA ASN A 347 -5.46 -21.98 -5.31
C ASN A 347 -4.95 -22.20 -6.74
N SER A 348 -4.29 -21.23 -7.33
CA SER A 348 -3.72 -21.33 -8.68
C SER A 348 -2.29 -21.89 -8.72
N LYS A 349 -1.70 -22.24 -7.57
CA LYS A 349 -0.32 -22.76 -7.49
C LYS A 349 -0.06 -23.91 -8.44
N GLY A 350 -0.93 -24.91 -8.48
CA GLY A 350 -0.79 -26.06 -9.37
C GLY A 350 -0.83 -25.72 -10.86
N TRP A 351 -1.59 -24.69 -11.25
CA TRP A 351 -1.59 -24.15 -12.60
C TRP A 351 -0.27 -23.40 -12.89
N TYR A 352 0.19 -22.60 -11.94
CA TYR A 352 1.41 -21.83 -12.06
C TYR A 352 2.63 -22.73 -12.28
N GLU A 353 2.81 -23.75 -11.43
CA GLU A 353 3.98 -24.63 -11.45
C GLU A 353 4.04 -25.54 -12.68
N ARG A 354 2.90 -26.00 -13.22
CA ARG A 354 2.85 -26.80 -14.46
C ARG A 354 3.38 -26.08 -15.70
N GLY A 355 3.38 -24.74 -15.70
CA GLY A 355 3.90 -23.95 -16.82
C GLY A 355 5.33 -23.47 -16.65
N ALA A 356 5.83 -23.45 -15.42
CA ALA A 356 7.22 -23.05 -15.12
C ALA A 356 8.25 -24.17 -15.39
N SER A 357 7.78 -25.40 -15.56
CA SER A 357 8.63 -26.58 -15.82
C SER A 357 8.84 -26.91 -17.31
N ALA A 358 8.26 -26.14 -18.23
CA ALA A 358 8.56 -26.31 -19.65
C ALA A 358 9.85 -25.54 -20.00
N PRO A 359 10.93 -26.19 -20.45
CA PRO A 359 12.09 -25.46 -20.96
C PRO A 359 11.63 -24.62 -22.15
N VAL A 360 12.02 -23.35 -22.15
CA VAL A 360 11.92 -22.50 -23.34
C VAL A 360 12.80 -23.13 -24.38
N ALA A 361 12.19 -23.69 -25.44
CA ALA A 361 12.85 -24.27 -26.60
C ALA A 361 13.53 -23.18 -27.44
#